data_58c13130a49955cf9fe4238b87b4bbe2
#
_entry.id   58c13130a49955cf9fe4238b87b4bbe2
#
_cell.length_a   1.000
_cell.length_b   1.000
_cell.length_c   1.000
_cell.angle_alpha   90.00
_cell.angle_beta   90.00
_cell.angle_gamma   90.00
#
_symmetry.space_group_name_H-M   'P 1'
#
loop_
_entity.id
_entity.type
_entity.pdbx_description
1 polymer ?
#
loop_
_entity_poly.entity_id
_entity_poly.type
_entity_poly.pdbx_seq_one_letter_code
_entity_poly.pdbx_strand_id
1 'polypeptide(L)'
;MRFFTLILLLGVLWQRPVAAQSPARGRVVVTYLDSKLLKGNPGGENPRRRVSVYLPAGYEATAAKRYPVLYYLHGFTWNDSLLFHADGLGELLDQAIADGKIRPLIVVAPNEQTLFQGSFYTNSATNGPWADFTARELVSFIDKNYRTLAKPASRGLGGHSMGGNGTLRLAMLYPGTYAAAYALSPAFVAPHPEWMAARPSQAAASRATSRAVIQQDFNAIRLVACARAFSPTPGKGAFGAALPYSVSSDSLIHRDAVLARWGAASPVALLPTHLASLRQLRGLAFDWGEQDQFQHIPVTCRLLDTQLSAYGIPHAAESYEGNHGNRIMGREGRLYQKLLPFFNQLLQFE
;
A
#
# COMPACT_ATOMS: atom_id res chain seq x y z
N MET A 1 67.93 55.57 26.23
CA MET A 1 67.25 54.72 25.25
C MET A 1 66.28 53.85 26.02
N ARG A 2 64.96 54.10 25.88
CA ARG A 2 63.91 53.30 26.51
C ARG A 2 63.24 52.46 25.40
N PHE A 3 63.32 51.10 25.49
CA PHE A 3 62.64 50.18 24.58
C PHE A 3 61.23 49.95 25.09
N PHE A 4 60.22 50.28 24.25
CA PHE A 4 58.84 49.93 24.46
C PHE A 4 58.59 48.58 23.79
N THR A 5 58.29 47.55 24.59
CA THR A 5 57.88 46.26 24.08
C THR A 5 56.36 46.28 23.85
N LEU A 6 55.92 46.14 22.59
CA LEU A 6 54.52 46.03 22.18
C LEU A 6 54.03 44.55 22.28
N ILE A 7 53.14 44.27 23.23
CA ILE A 7 52.52 42.93 23.36
C ILE A 7 51.29 42.92 22.47
N LEU A 8 51.33 42.15 21.38
CA LEU A 8 50.18 41.83 20.54
C LEU A 8 49.35 40.72 21.19
N LEU A 9 48.14 41.03 21.69
CA LEU A 9 47.15 40.07 22.15
C LEU A 9 46.41 39.51 20.93
N LEU A 10 46.72 38.29 20.53
CA LEU A 10 45.96 37.52 19.55
C LEU A 10 44.69 36.97 20.24
N GLY A 11 43.55 37.61 19.97
CA GLY A 11 42.24 37.12 20.39
C GLY A 11 41.84 35.87 19.58
N VAL A 12 41.90 34.70 20.20
CA VAL A 12 41.33 33.45 19.60
C VAL A 12 39.82 33.51 19.73
N LEU A 13 39.15 33.82 18.64
CA LEU A 13 37.70 33.71 18.52
C LEU A 13 37.33 32.22 18.55
N TRP A 14 36.89 31.72 19.70
CA TRP A 14 36.25 30.41 19.82
C TRP A 14 34.91 30.46 19.08
N GLN A 15 34.86 29.91 17.88
CA GLN A 15 33.60 29.62 17.21
C GLN A 15 32.90 28.50 17.97
N ARG A 16 31.81 28.82 18.67
CA ARG A 16 30.95 27.80 19.28
C ARG A 16 30.40 26.94 18.16
N PRO A 17 30.48 25.58 18.28
CA PRO A 17 29.84 24.70 17.34
C PRO A 17 28.35 25.02 17.33
N VAL A 18 27.81 25.39 16.16
CA VAL A 18 26.38 25.50 15.95
C VAL A 18 25.82 24.08 16.20
N ALA A 19 25.09 23.89 17.28
CA ALA A 19 24.40 22.65 17.55
C ALA A 19 23.52 22.36 16.33
N ALA A 20 23.75 21.25 15.66
CA ALA A 20 22.93 20.80 14.56
C ALA A 20 21.50 20.68 15.10
N GLN A 21 20.62 21.56 14.68
CA GLN A 21 19.22 21.50 15.06
C GLN A 21 18.67 20.16 14.56
N SER A 22 18.11 19.35 15.47
CA SER A 22 17.42 18.13 15.08
C SER A 22 16.39 18.47 14.01
N PRO A 23 16.30 17.70 12.92
CA PRO A 23 15.34 17.98 11.86
C PRO A 23 13.94 18.09 12.46
N ALA A 24 13.19 19.09 12.00
CA ALA A 24 11.82 19.31 12.45
C ALA A 24 11.00 18.04 12.14
N ARG A 25 10.31 17.51 13.14
CA ARG A 25 9.56 16.25 13.01
C ARG A 25 8.10 16.50 12.65
N GLY A 26 7.57 15.65 11.78
CA GLY A 26 6.16 15.50 11.58
C GLY A 26 5.48 14.76 12.74
N ARG A 27 4.19 14.59 12.66
CA ARG A 27 3.42 13.82 13.64
C ARG A 27 2.45 12.85 12.98
N VAL A 28 2.22 11.73 13.62
CA VAL A 28 1.20 10.76 13.21
C VAL A 28 -0.06 10.98 14.05
N VAL A 29 -1.17 11.23 13.38
CA VAL A 29 -2.50 11.36 13.99
C VAL A 29 -3.29 10.11 13.69
N VAL A 30 -3.86 9.50 14.72
CA VAL A 30 -4.80 8.39 14.57
C VAL A 30 -6.21 8.96 14.58
N THR A 31 -6.96 8.66 13.54
CA THR A 31 -8.37 9.03 13.41
C THR A 31 -9.22 7.81 13.08
N TYR A 32 -10.54 7.97 13.15
CA TYR A 32 -11.48 6.91 12.83
C TYR A 32 -12.50 7.40 11.81
N LEU A 33 -12.72 6.60 10.79
CA LEU A 33 -13.77 6.81 9.80
C LEU A 33 -14.89 5.78 10.03
N ASP A 34 -16.05 6.26 10.44
CA ASP A 34 -17.26 5.43 10.52
C ASP A 34 -17.83 5.28 9.10
N SER A 35 -17.43 4.21 8.43
CA SER A 35 -17.74 3.98 7.03
C SER A 35 -19.21 3.66 6.81
N LYS A 36 -19.83 4.46 5.97
CA LYS A 36 -21.21 4.20 5.51
C LYS A 36 -21.24 3.04 4.50
N LEU A 37 -20.19 2.91 3.70
CA LEU A 37 -20.07 1.87 2.68
C LEU A 37 -19.87 0.48 3.29
N LEU A 38 -19.10 0.37 4.36
CA LEU A 38 -18.84 -0.90 5.03
C LEU A 38 -19.91 -1.29 6.04
N LYS A 39 -20.85 -0.40 6.35
CA LYS A 39 -21.93 -0.68 7.30
C LYS A 39 -22.85 -1.78 6.78
N GLY A 40 -23.11 -2.79 7.63
CA GLY A 40 -24.01 -3.90 7.30
C GLY A 40 -23.45 -4.92 6.30
N ASN A 41 -22.13 -4.96 6.09
CA ASN A 41 -21.52 -5.98 5.26
C ASN A 41 -21.80 -7.39 5.82
N PRO A 42 -22.11 -8.39 4.97
CA PRO A 42 -22.46 -9.75 5.43
C PRO A 42 -21.30 -10.47 6.11
N GLY A 43 -20.06 -10.04 5.88
CA GLY A 43 -18.86 -10.66 6.41
C GLY A 43 -18.54 -10.31 7.86
N GLY A 44 -19.31 -9.40 8.48
CA GLY A 44 -19.11 -8.98 9.88
C GLY A 44 -17.89 -8.07 10.10
N GLU A 45 -17.38 -7.45 9.04
CA GLU A 45 -16.26 -6.50 9.15
C GLU A 45 -16.71 -5.23 9.87
N ASN A 46 -15.86 -4.73 10.79
CA ASN A 46 -16.16 -3.51 11.55
C ASN A 46 -16.17 -2.29 10.60
N PRO A 47 -17.28 -1.55 10.50
CA PRO A 47 -17.33 -0.36 9.65
C PRO A 47 -16.56 0.84 10.23
N ARG A 48 -16.23 0.85 11.52
CA ARG A 48 -15.39 1.88 12.12
C ARG A 48 -13.93 1.59 11.85
N ARG A 49 -13.37 2.28 10.85
CA ARG A 49 -12.00 2.03 10.39
C ARG A 49 -11.02 3.02 10.99
N ARG A 50 -9.95 2.49 11.55
CA ARG A 50 -8.80 3.26 12.00
C ARG A 50 -8.00 3.75 10.79
N VAL A 51 -7.54 5.00 10.83
CA VAL A 51 -6.70 5.62 9.80
C VAL A 51 -5.56 6.35 10.49
N SER A 52 -4.34 6.03 10.14
CA SER A 52 -3.15 6.78 10.58
C SER A 52 -2.79 7.81 9.51
N VAL A 53 -2.59 9.06 9.93
CA VAL A 53 -2.29 10.18 9.05
C VAL A 53 -1.01 10.84 9.53
N TYR A 54 0.05 10.79 8.71
CA TYR A 54 1.26 11.55 8.92
C TYR A 54 1.06 12.98 8.42
N LEU A 55 1.33 13.94 9.28
CA LEU A 55 1.33 15.37 9.00
C LEU A 55 2.78 15.88 9.05
N PRO A 56 3.28 16.54 8.00
CA PRO A 56 4.67 16.96 7.95
C PRO A 56 5.00 18.04 8.96
N ALA A 57 6.28 18.20 9.27
CA ALA A 57 6.77 19.29 10.11
C ALA A 57 6.26 20.64 9.61
N GLY A 58 5.86 21.51 10.54
CA GLY A 58 5.29 22.83 10.22
C GLY A 58 3.82 22.79 9.78
N TYR A 59 3.16 21.63 9.77
CA TYR A 59 1.73 21.55 9.43
C TYR A 59 0.89 22.50 10.27
N GLU A 60 1.07 22.59 11.60
CA GLU A 60 0.28 23.48 12.47
C GLU A 60 0.69 24.96 12.37
N ALA A 61 1.95 25.23 12.04
CA ALA A 61 2.46 26.59 12.02
C ALA A 61 1.92 27.45 10.86
N THR A 62 1.44 26.82 9.76
CA THR A 62 1.03 27.53 8.55
C THR A 62 -0.39 27.13 8.16
N ALA A 63 -1.38 27.80 8.76
CA ALA A 63 -2.81 27.46 8.59
C ALA A 63 -3.31 27.54 7.14
N ALA A 64 -2.75 28.43 6.31
CA ALA A 64 -3.16 28.59 4.91
C ALA A 64 -2.59 27.51 3.98
N LYS A 65 -1.46 26.89 4.33
CA LYS A 65 -0.77 25.93 3.45
C LYS A 65 -1.56 24.62 3.32
N ARG A 66 -1.68 24.14 2.08
CA ARG A 66 -2.27 22.85 1.73
C ARG A 66 -1.21 21.90 1.18
N TYR A 67 -1.46 20.63 1.29
CA TYR A 67 -0.47 19.59 1.02
C TYR A 67 -1.02 18.55 0.03
N PRO A 68 -0.18 18.01 -0.86
CA PRO A 68 -0.54 16.80 -1.59
C PRO A 68 -0.67 15.61 -0.63
N VAL A 69 -1.34 14.58 -1.08
CA VAL A 69 -1.62 13.39 -0.27
C VAL A 69 -1.08 12.14 -0.95
N LEU A 70 -0.31 11.35 -0.24
CA LEU A 70 0.03 9.98 -0.61
C LEU A 70 -0.81 9.01 0.21
N TYR A 71 -1.65 8.22 -0.44
CA TYR A 71 -2.33 7.08 0.15
C TYR A 71 -1.40 5.88 0.06
N TYR A 72 -0.97 5.34 1.22
CA TYR A 72 -0.04 4.21 1.29
C TYR A 72 -0.73 2.97 1.85
N LEU A 73 -0.85 1.94 1.03
CA LEU A 73 -1.62 0.74 1.26
C LEU A 73 -0.76 -0.38 1.84
N HIS A 74 -1.16 -0.93 2.98
CA HIS A 74 -0.40 -1.97 3.69
C HIS A 74 -0.51 -3.36 3.03
N GLY A 75 0.44 -4.23 3.32
CA GLY A 75 0.46 -5.65 2.91
C GLY A 75 -0.54 -6.52 3.70
N PHE A 76 -0.71 -7.77 3.25
CA PHE A 76 -1.50 -8.77 3.97
C PHE A 76 -0.94 -9.01 5.37
N THR A 77 -1.78 -9.17 6.38
CA THR A 77 -1.46 -9.24 7.81
C THR A 77 -0.95 -7.95 8.47
N TRP A 78 -0.53 -6.96 7.68
CA TRP A 78 -0.12 -5.64 8.15
C TRP A 78 -1.31 -4.72 8.39
N ASN A 79 -1.07 -3.55 8.97
CA ASN A 79 -2.08 -2.51 9.17
C ASN A 79 -1.41 -1.13 9.31
N ASP A 80 -2.20 -0.09 9.41
CA ASP A 80 -1.75 1.28 9.57
C ASP A 80 -0.86 1.51 10.81
N SER A 81 -1.13 0.80 11.91
CA SER A 81 -0.33 0.90 13.14
C SER A 81 1.07 0.32 12.95
N LEU A 82 1.15 -0.87 12.35
CA LEU A 82 2.44 -1.54 12.12
C LEU A 82 3.33 -0.76 11.15
N LEU A 83 2.77 -0.11 10.12
CA LEU A 83 3.54 0.76 9.23
C LEU A 83 4.25 1.89 9.98
N PHE A 84 3.60 2.51 10.95
CA PHE A 84 4.19 3.62 11.68
C PHE A 84 5.02 3.19 12.89
N HIS A 85 4.65 2.13 13.61
CA HIS A 85 5.33 1.72 14.84
C HIS A 85 6.38 0.63 14.63
N ALA A 86 6.12 -0.35 13.75
CA ALA A 86 7.08 -1.43 13.49
C ALA A 86 8.04 -1.09 12.34
N ASP A 87 7.53 -0.47 11.29
CA ASP A 87 8.31 -0.15 10.09
C ASP A 87 8.96 1.25 10.14
N GLY A 88 8.60 2.10 11.13
CA GLY A 88 9.18 3.42 11.30
C GLY A 88 8.86 4.40 10.16
N LEU A 89 7.67 4.26 9.53
CA LEU A 89 7.31 5.07 8.38
C LEU A 89 7.34 6.58 8.67
N GLY A 90 6.97 7.03 9.89
CA GLY A 90 6.97 8.43 10.27
C GLY A 90 8.37 9.03 10.24
N GLU A 91 9.33 8.38 10.88
CA GLU A 91 10.73 8.78 10.93
C GLU A 91 11.37 8.76 9.53
N LEU A 92 11.01 7.78 8.72
CA LEU A 92 11.49 7.68 7.34
C LEU A 92 10.99 8.83 6.47
N LEU A 93 9.74 9.27 6.66
CA LEU A 93 9.17 10.43 5.98
C LEU A 93 9.84 11.74 6.42
N ASP A 94 10.07 11.93 7.72
CA ASP A 94 10.81 13.09 8.25
C ASP A 94 12.20 13.17 7.62
N GLN A 95 12.90 12.05 7.57
CA GLN A 95 14.24 11.98 6.98
C GLN A 95 14.20 12.25 5.47
N ALA A 96 13.22 11.67 4.76
CA ALA A 96 13.09 11.87 3.31
C ALA A 96 12.78 13.33 2.95
N ILE A 97 12.01 14.01 3.78
CA ILE A 97 11.74 15.46 3.62
C ILE A 97 12.99 16.26 3.90
N ALA A 98 13.72 15.97 4.99
CA ALA A 98 14.96 16.65 5.35
C ALA A 98 16.05 16.47 4.29
N ASP A 99 16.15 15.30 3.69
CA ASP A 99 17.12 14.97 2.62
C ASP A 99 16.67 15.44 1.22
N GLY A 100 15.51 16.10 1.10
CA GLY A 100 14.99 16.60 -0.17
C GLY A 100 14.50 15.52 -1.14
N LYS A 101 14.30 14.28 -0.66
CA LYS A 101 13.75 13.17 -1.48
C LYS A 101 12.30 13.45 -1.87
N ILE A 102 11.56 14.10 -0.99
CA ILE A 102 10.19 14.53 -1.23
C ILE A 102 9.91 15.85 -0.48
N ARG A 103 9.13 16.73 -1.09
CA ARG A 103 8.60 17.92 -0.43
C ARG A 103 7.56 17.55 0.62
N PRO A 104 7.29 18.42 1.63
CA PRO A 104 6.29 18.14 2.65
C PRO A 104 4.93 17.74 2.07
N LEU A 105 4.39 16.60 2.53
CA LEU A 105 3.11 16.03 2.10
C LEU A 105 2.41 15.36 3.28
N ILE A 106 1.11 15.10 3.12
CA ILE A 106 0.34 14.24 4.01
C ILE A 106 0.47 12.79 3.53
N VAL A 107 0.71 11.84 4.43
CA VAL A 107 0.63 10.40 4.10
C VAL A 107 -0.50 9.75 4.89
N VAL A 108 -1.38 9.05 4.19
CA VAL A 108 -2.57 8.40 4.75
C VAL A 108 -2.41 6.88 4.64
N ALA A 109 -2.44 6.19 5.75
CA ALA A 109 -2.47 4.74 5.81
C ALA A 109 -3.79 4.29 6.44
N PRO A 110 -4.75 3.75 5.66
CA PRO A 110 -5.96 3.17 6.21
C PRO A 110 -5.68 1.78 6.78
N ASN A 111 -6.42 1.40 7.83
CA ASN A 111 -6.46 0.01 8.26
C ASN A 111 -7.46 -0.76 7.40
N GLU A 112 -6.96 -1.61 6.52
CA GLU A 112 -7.77 -2.48 5.68
C GLU A 112 -7.66 -3.97 6.06
N GLN A 113 -7.26 -4.23 7.30
CA GLN A 113 -7.39 -5.56 7.88
C GLN A 113 -8.86 -5.94 8.01
N THR A 114 -9.18 -7.13 7.54
CA THR A 114 -10.46 -7.80 7.73
C THR A 114 -10.35 -8.85 8.84
N LEU A 115 -11.45 -9.51 9.16
CA LEU A 115 -11.44 -10.70 10.03
C LEU A 115 -10.46 -11.79 9.53
N PHE A 116 -10.12 -11.78 8.23
CA PHE A 116 -9.17 -12.70 7.60
C PHE A 116 -7.91 -11.98 7.11
N GLN A 117 -7.46 -10.93 7.82
CA GLN A 117 -6.16 -10.26 7.69
C GLN A 117 -5.98 -9.29 6.50
N GLY A 118 -6.90 -9.23 5.54
CA GLY A 118 -6.77 -8.30 4.43
C GLY A 118 -7.99 -8.24 3.52
N SER A 119 -8.29 -7.04 3.02
CA SER A 119 -9.42 -6.74 2.14
C SER A 119 -9.11 -6.98 0.67
N PHE A 120 -7.83 -7.07 0.30
CA PHE A 120 -7.32 -6.99 -1.07
C PHE A 120 -7.79 -5.73 -1.80
N TYR A 121 -8.19 -4.68 -1.07
CA TYR A 121 -8.67 -3.41 -1.63
C TYR A 121 -9.73 -3.62 -2.72
N THR A 122 -10.65 -4.56 -2.48
CA THR A 122 -11.59 -5.09 -3.49
C THR A 122 -13.03 -5.03 -2.99
N ASN A 123 -13.93 -4.55 -3.84
CA ASN A 123 -15.36 -4.63 -3.58
C ASN A 123 -15.79 -6.10 -3.55
N SER A 124 -16.37 -6.52 -2.46
CA SER A 124 -16.80 -7.90 -2.22
C SER A 124 -18.21 -7.92 -1.61
N ALA A 125 -19.06 -8.75 -2.15
CA ALA A 125 -20.40 -8.95 -1.62
C ALA A 125 -20.39 -9.54 -0.20
N THR A 126 -19.29 -10.17 0.24
CA THR A 126 -19.13 -10.67 1.60
C THR A 126 -18.49 -9.64 2.51
N ASN A 127 -17.30 -9.12 2.15
CA ASN A 127 -16.53 -8.23 3.03
C ASN A 127 -16.98 -6.76 3.00
N GLY A 128 -17.76 -6.38 1.99
CA GLY A 128 -18.11 -4.98 1.73
C GLY A 128 -17.27 -4.34 0.61
N PRO A 129 -17.62 -3.10 0.21
CA PRO A 129 -17.03 -2.41 -0.93
C PRO A 129 -15.72 -1.68 -0.55
N TRP A 130 -14.65 -2.41 -0.27
CA TRP A 130 -13.38 -1.87 0.18
C TRP A 130 -12.66 -1.01 -0.86
N ALA A 131 -12.84 -1.30 -2.15
CA ALA A 131 -12.27 -0.44 -3.20
C ALA A 131 -12.95 0.94 -3.22
N ASP A 132 -14.28 0.99 -3.11
CA ASP A 132 -15.03 2.25 -2.98
C ASP A 132 -14.71 2.97 -1.67
N PHE A 133 -14.56 2.23 -0.57
CA PHE A 133 -14.11 2.79 0.71
C PHE A 133 -12.77 3.52 0.53
N THR A 134 -11.77 2.87 -0.05
CA THR A 134 -10.41 3.42 -0.19
C THR A 134 -10.36 4.59 -1.18
N ALA A 135 -10.96 4.42 -2.37
CA ALA A 135 -10.82 5.39 -3.45
C ALA A 135 -11.81 6.56 -3.39
N ARG A 136 -12.90 6.45 -2.63
CA ARG A 136 -13.96 7.47 -2.56
C ARG A 136 -14.21 7.97 -1.15
N GLU A 137 -14.64 7.10 -0.24
CA GLU A 137 -15.06 7.51 1.11
C GLU A 137 -13.88 8.01 1.93
N LEU A 138 -12.76 7.29 1.94
CA LEU A 138 -11.53 7.70 2.61
C LEU A 138 -10.97 9.00 2.01
N VAL A 139 -10.92 9.13 0.68
CA VAL A 139 -10.44 10.34 0.01
C VAL A 139 -11.27 11.55 0.41
N SER A 140 -12.60 11.44 0.37
CA SER A 140 -13.52 12.50 0.78
C SER A 140 -13.35 12.85 2.27
N PHE A 141 -13.19 11.85 3.13
CA PHE A 141 -12.95 12.05 4.56
C PHE A 141 -11.65 12.81 4.83
N ILE A 142 -10.58 12.45 4.16
CA ILE A 142 -9.26 13.10 4.32
C ILE A 142 -9.32 14.54 3.81
N ASP A 143 -9.90 14.80 2.65
CA ASP A 143 -10.02 16.15 2.10
C ASP A 143 -10.86 17.07 2.98
N LYS A 144 -11.88 16.52 3.66
CA LYS A 144 -12.74 17.28 4.59
C LYS A 144 -12.04 17.63 5.90
N ASN A 145 -11.18 16.76 6.41
CA ASN A 145 -10.64 16.88 7.77
C ASN A 145 -9.20 17.40 7.83
N TYR A 146 -8.48 17.43 6.70
CA TYR A 146 -7.09 17.86 6.62
C TYR A 146 -6.88 18.89 5.52
N ARG A 147 -5.83 19.69 5.63
CA ARG A 147 -5.47 20.71 4.64
C ARG A 147 -4.81 20.07 3.40
N THR A 148 -5.61 19.41 2.62
CA THR A 148 -5.18 18.77 1.38
C THR A 148 -5.31 19.71 0.18
N LEU A 149 -4.48 19.48 -0.84
CA LEU A 149 -4.76 19.93 -2.21
C LEU A 149 -5.78 18.95 -2.81
N ALA A 150 -7.08 19.22 -2.60
CA ALA A 150 -8.19 18.31 -2.89
C ALA A 150 -8.47 18.15 -4.40
N LYS A 151 -7.44 17.75 -5.16
CA LYS A 151 -7.51 17.52 -6.62
C LYS A 151 -6.70 16.28 -7.01
N PRO A 152 -7.09 15.57 -8.08
CA PRO A 152 -6.39 14.38 -8.54
C PRO A 152 -4.87 14.61 -8.74
N ALA A 153 -4.50 15.74 -9.33
CA ALA A 153 -3.10 16.10 -9.62
C ALA A 153 -2.18 16.11 -8.38
N SER A 154 -2.75 16.18 -7.18
CA SER A 154 -2.02 16.22 -5.91
C SER A 154 -2.22 14.94 -5.07
N ARG A 155 -2.79 13.86 -5.64
CA ARG A 155 -2.98 12.58 -4.95
C ARG A 155 -2.10 11.50 -5.56
N GLY A 156 -1.28 10.87 -4.73
CA GLY A 156 -0.50 9.66 -5.06
C GLY A 156 -1.12 8.43 -4.43
N LEU A 157 -0.93 7.29 -5.07
CA LEU A 157 -1.33 5.98 -4.56
C LEU A 157 -0.14 5.03 -4.59
N GLY A 158 0.25 4.50 -3.44
CA GLY A 158 1.33 3.53 -3.33
C GLY A 158 1.00 2.44 -2.33
N GLY A 159 1.71 1.32 -2.41
CA GLY A 159 1.50 0.24 -1.45
C GLY A 159 2.39 -0.95 -1.72
N HIS A 160 2.49 -1.84 -0.71
CA HIS A 160 3.35 -3.02 -0.75
C HIS A 160 2.51 -4.30 -0.76
N SER A 161 2.95 -5.31 -1.52
CA SER A 161 2.35 -6.65 -1.54
C SER A 161 0.85 -6.64 -1.90
N MET A 162 -0.04 -7.00 -0.96
CA MET A 162 -1.49 -6.82 -1.09
C MET A 162 -1.84 -5.36 -1.42
N GLY A 163 -1.16 -4.39 -0.77
CA GLY A 163 -1.32 -2.96 -1.06
C GLY A 163 -0.79 -2.58 -2.44
N GLY A 164 0.25 -3.24 -2.95
CA GLY A 164 0.73 -3.10 -4.32
C GLY A 164 -0.31 -3.57 -5.34
N ASN A 165 -0.96 -4.71 -5.09
CA ASN A 165 -2.11 -5.17 -5.88
C ASN A 165 -3.24 -4.13 -5.85
N GLY A 166 -3.60 -3.64 -4.66
CA GLY A 166 -4.59 -2.59 -4.47
C GLY A 166 -4.24 -1.33 -5.27
N THR A 167 -2.98 -0.91 -5.24
CA THR A 167 -2.48 0.23 -6.01
C THR A 167 -2.74 0.08 -7.51
N LEU A 168 -2.36 -1.04 -8.10
CA LEU A 168 -2.58 -1.30 -9.53
C LEU A 168 -4.08 -1.33 -9.88
N ARG A 169 -4.87 -2.02 -9.07
CA ARG A 169 -6.32 -2.15 -9.29
C ARG A 169 -7.06 -0.83 -9.14
N LEU A 170 -6.81 -0.09 -8.06
CA LEU A 170 -7.49 1.18 -7.81
C LEU A 170 -7.10 2.25 -8.84
N ALA A 171 -5.85 2.25 -9.33
CA ALA A 171 -5.42 3.12 -10.42
C ALA A 171 -6.21 2.86 -11.72
N MET A 172 -6.54 1.61 -12.00
CA MET A 172 -7.37 1.22 -13.15
C MET A 172 -8.87 1.50 -12.94
N LEU A 173 -9.41 1.10 -11.79
CA LEU A 173 -10.86 1.11 -11.52
C LEU A 173 -11.41 2.49 -11.16
N TYR A 174 -10.55 3.42 -10.68
CA TYR A 174 -10.96 4.76 -10.24
C TYR A 174 -10.19 5.86 -10.99
N PRO A 175 -10.39 5.99 -12.32
CA PRO A 175 -9.73 7.02 -13.10
C PRO A 175 -10.06 8.42 -12.56
N GLY A 176 -9.10 9.32 -12.61
CA GLY A 176 -9.27 10.68 -12.11
C GLY A 176 -9.26 10.85 -10.60
N THR A 177 -8.98 9.79 -9.82
CA THR A 177 -8.80 9.92 -8.36
C THR A 177 -7.36 10.24 -8.00
N TYR A 178 -6.40 9.59 -8.64
CA TYR A 178 -4.97 9.70 -8.37
C TYR A 178 -4.20 10.17 -9.60
N ALA A 179 -3.14 10.98 -9.40
CA ALA A 179 -2.26 11.41 -10.49
C ALA A 179 -1.22 10.35 -10.86
N ALA A 180 -0.74 9.60 -9.89
CA ALA A 180 0.34 8.64 -10.07
C ALA A 180 0.18 7.44 -9.13
N ALA A 181 0.71 6.30 -9.56
CA ALA A 181 0.64 5.05 -8.81
C ALA A 181 2.01 4.34 -8.77
N TYR A 182 2.42 3.84 -7.60
CA TYR A 182 3.65 3.07 -7.43
C TYR A 182 3.40 1.81 -6.59
N ALA A 183 3.54 0.64 -7.18
CA ALA A 183 3.32 -0.65 -6.52
C ALA A 183 4.66 -1.33 -6.15
N LEU A 184 4.87 -1.59 -4.86
CA LEU A 184 6.04 -2.29 -4.33
C LEU A 184 5.73 -3.79 -4.20
N SER A 185 6.50 -4.65 -4.85
CA SER A 185 6.34 -6.12 -4.84
C SER A 185 4.86 -6.56 -4.86
N PRO A 186 4.05 -6.13 -5.87
CA PRO A 186 2.61 -6.35 -5.87
C PRO A 186 2.28 -7.84 -5.96
N ALA A 187 1.46 -8.33 -5.03
CA ALA A 187 1.00 -9.71 -5.02
C ALA A 187 -0.22 -9.91 -5.95
N PHE A 188 -0.45 -11.13 -6.41
CA PHE A 188 -1.63 -11.52 -7.20
C PHE A 188 -1.85 -10.69 -8.48
N VAL A 189 -0.77 -10.35 -9.18
CA VAL A 189 -0.82 -9.51 -10.39
C VAL A 189 -1.42 -10.25 -11.58
N ALA A 190 -1.12 -11.55 -11.69
CA ALA A 190 -1.72 -12.46 -12.69
C ALA A 190 -1.95 -13.84 -12.07
N PRO A 191 -2.80 -14.70 -12.66
CA PRO A 191 -2.95 -16.09 -12.21
C PRO A 191 -1.61 -16.81 -12.17
N HIS A 192 -1.37 -17.55 -11.08
CA HIS A 192 -0.15 -18.33 -10.89
C HIS A 192 -0.45 -19.56 -10.00
N PRO A 193 0.19 -20.72 -10.22
CA PRO A 193 -0.04 -21.93 -9.42
C PRO A 193 0.19 -21.74 -7.91
N GLU A 194 1.08 -20.86 -7.50
CA GLU A 194 1.35 -20.56 -6.09
C GLU A 194 0.16 -19.94 -5.35
N TRP A 195 -0.80 -19.32 -6.08
CA TRP A 195 -2.06 -18.86 -5.45
C TRP A 195 -2.83 -20.02 -4.82
N MET A 196 -2.53 -21.18 -5.30
CA MET A 196 -3.17 -22.42 -4.97
C MET A 196 -2.71 -22.98 -3.62
N ALA A 197 -1.93 -22.31 -2.80
CA ALA A 197 -1.43 -22.76 -1.51
C ALA A 197 -1.00 -24.24 -1.45
N ALA A 198 -0.26 -24.66 -0.45
CA ALA A 198 0.10 -26.08 -0.27
C ALA A 198 -1.14 -26.93 0.06
N ARG A 199 -1.17 -28.18 -0.37
CA ARG A 199 -2.29 -29.13 -0.14
C ARG A 199 -2.78 -29.19 1.33
N PRO A 200 -1.89 -29.23 2.36
CA PRO A 200 -2.35 -29.24 3.75
C PRO A 200 -3.19 -28.00 4.11
N SER A 201 -2.76 -26.80 3.73
CA SER A 201 -3.50 -25.57 4.02
C SER A 201 -4.80 -25.47 3.23
N GLN A 202 -4.84 -26.01 2.00
CA GLN A 202 -6.05 -26.11 1.20
C GLN A 202 -7.08 -27.05 1.87
N ALA A 203 -6.64 -28.21 2.34
CA ALA A 203 -7.47 -29.15 3.05
C ALA A 203 -7.96 -28.57 4.39
N ALA A 204 -7.08 -27.89 5.13
CA ALA A 204 -7.42 -27.22 6.37
C ALA A 204 -8.52 -26.17 6.13
N ALA A 205 -8.36 -25.27 5.16
CA ALA A 205 -9.35 -24.26 4.83
C ALA A 205 -10.69 -24.87 4.37
N SER A 206 -10.64 -25.95 3.57
CA SER A 206 -11.85 -26.59 3.04
C SER A 206 -12.67 -27.34 4.08
N ARG A 207 -12.02 -27.86 5.14
CA ARG A 207 -12.67 -28.58 6.24
C ARG A 207 -13.04 -27.68 7.42
N ALA A 208 -12.48 -26.47 7.47
CA ALA A 208 -12.69 -25.56 8.60
C ALA A 208 -14.14 -25.06 8.64
N THR A 209 -14.72 -25.08 9.83
CA THR A 209 -16.05 -24.56 10.14
C THR A 209 -16.03 -23.16 10.71
N SER A 210 -14.86 -22.66 11.10
CA SER A 210 -14.69 -21.30 11.63
C SER A 210 -13.26 -20.80 11.41
N ARG A 211 -13.07 -19.49 11.58
CA ARG A 211 -11.74 -18.85 11.53
C ARG A 211 -10.79 -19.43 12.57
N ALA A 212 -11.27 -19.73 13.78
CA ALA A 212 -10.43 -20.23 14.87
C ALA A 212 -9.65 -21.50 14.50
N VAL A 213 -10.23 -22.37 13.65
CA VAL A 213 -9.58 -23.60 13.20
C VAL A 213 -8.35 -23.35 12.32
N ILE A 214 -8.32 -22.27 11.57
CA ILE A 214 -7.27 -21.97 10.59
C ILE A 214 -6.42 -20.74 10.96
N GLN A 215 -6.68 -20.11 12.09
CA GLN A 215 -6.05 -18.81 12.43
C GLN A 215 -4.52 -18.85 12.54
N GLN A 216 -3.92 -20.01 12.80
CA GLN A 216 -2.47 -20.20 12.90
C GLN A 216 -1.85 -20.66 11.55
N ASP A 217 -2.65 -21.00 10.57
CA ASP A 217 -2.17 -21.36 9.23
C ASP A 217 -2.26 -20.15 8.30
N PHE A 218 -1.11 -19.49 8.07
CA PHE A 218 -1.00 -18.31 7.20
C PHE A 218 -1.58 -18.57 5.81
N ASN A 219 -1.30 -19.72 5.22
CA ASN A 219 -1.76 -20.04 3.87
C ASN A 219 -3.26 -20.32 3.82
N ALA A 220 -3.81 -20.99 4.85
CA ALA A 220 -5.26 -21.21 4.95
C ALA A 220 -6.02 -19.89 5.16
N ILE A 221 -5.55 -19.02 6.05
CA ILE A 221 -6.12 -17.67 6.26
C ILE A 221 -6.05 -16.85 4.96
N ARG A 222 -4.90 -16.85 4.28
CA ARG A 222 -4.71 -16.13 3.01
C ARG A 222 -5.67 -16.66 1.93
N LEU A 223 -5.82 -17.97 1.83
CA LEU A 223 -6.74 -18.60 0.88
C LEU A 223 -8.20 -18.17 1.11
N VAL A 224 -8.64 -18.17 2.37
CA VAL A 224 -9.99 -17.70 2.74
C VAL A 224 -10.14 -16.20 2.51
N ALA A 225 -9.15 -15.39 2.83
CA ALA A 225 -9.17 -13.95 2.56
C ALA A 225 -9.33 -13.66 1.06
N CYS A 226 -8.54 -14.33 0.21
CA CYS A 226 -8.68 -14.26 -1.25
C CYS A 226 -10.06 -14.70 -1.72
N ALA A 227 -10.60 -15.80 -1.17
CA ALA A 227 -11.93 -16.29 -1.53
C ALA A 227 -13.01 -15.27 -1.16
N ARG A 228 -12.94 -14.68 0.03
CA ARG A 228 -13.86 -13.62 0.47
C ARG A 228 -13.76 -12.36 -0.40
N ALA A 229 -12.58 -12.05 -0.92
CA ALA A 229 -12.36 -10.91 -1.81
C ALA A 229 -12.82 -11.19 -3.25
N PHE A 230 -12.45 -12.34 -3.83
CA PHE A 230 -12.57 -12.60 -5.27
C PHE A 230 -13.67 -13.58 -5.68
N SER A 231 -14.17 -14.38 -4.72
CA SER A 231 -15.26 -15.34 -4.95
C SER A 231 -16.29 -15.33 -3.82
N PRO A 232 -16.83 -14.15 -3.43
CA PRO A 232 -17.78 -14.04 -2.33
C PRO A 232 -19.06 -14.82 -2.61
N THR A 233 -19.62 -15.43 -1.55
CA THR A 233 -20.92 -16.10 -1.54
C THR A 233 -21.60 -15.79 -0.19
N PRO A 234 -22.13 -14.57 0.00
CA PRO A 234 -22.67 -14.13 1.29
C PRO A 234 -23.68 -15.12 1.86
N GLY A 235 -23.57 -15.43 3.14
CA GLY A 235 -24.47 -16.35 3.83
C GLY A 235 -24.31 -17.83 3.47
N LYS A 236 -23.34 -18.19 2.62
CA LYS A 236 -23.09 -19.60 2.24
C LYS A 236 -21.74 -20.09 2.78
N GLY A 237 -21.76 -21.32 3.33
CA GLY A 237 -20.57 -21.96 3.92
C GLY A 237 -20.01 -21.20 5.13
N ALA A 238 -18.93 -21.73 5.70
CA ALA A 238 -18.34 -21.21 6.93
C ALA A 238 -17.75 -19.78 6.79
N PHE A 239 -17.39 -19.38 5.58
CA PHE A 239 -16.64 -18.13 5.34
C PHE A 239 -17.38 -17.12 4.45
N GLY A 240 -18.60 -17.43 4.00
CA GLY A 240 -19.31 -16.58 3.03
C GLY A 240 -18.57 -16.44 1.69
N ALA A 241 -17.82 -17.47 1.30
CA ALA A 241 -16.97 -17.46 0.12
C ALA A 241 -16.84 -18.85 -0.49
N ALA A 242 -16.67 -18.91 -1.80
CA ALA A 242 -16.37 -20.15 -2.50
C ALA A 242 -14.85 -20.34 -2.57
N LEU A 243 -14.34 -21.37 -1.91
CA LEU A 243 -12.93 -21.75 -2.01
C LEU A 243 -12.63 -22.36 -3.39
N PRO A 244 -11.41 -22.21 -3.93
CA PRO A 244 -11.00 -22.75 -5.22
C PRO A 244 -10.85 -24.29 -5.21
N TYR A 245 -11.04 -24.90 -4.05
CA TYR A 245 -10.97 -26.35 -3.86
C TYR A 245 -12.12 -26.86 -3.00
N SER A 246 -12.45 -28.12 -3.18
CA SER A 246 -13.19 -28.93 -2.22
C SER A 246 -12.40 -30.20 -1.93
N VAL A 247 -12.61 -30.76 -0.76
CA VAL A 247 -12.02 -32.05 -0.36
C VAL A 247 -13.10 -33.10 -0.45
N SER A 248 -12.86 -34.17 -1.20
CA SER A 248 -13.68 -35.36 -1.24
C SER A 248 -12.83 -36.57 -0.89
N SER A 249 -13.12 -37.22 0.24
CA SER A 249 -12.28 -38.25 0.84
C SER A 249 -10.84 -37.71 1.02
N ASP A 250 -9.85 -38.26 0.34
CA ASP A 250 -8.46 -37.82 0.38
C ASP A 250 -8.03 -37.01 -0.86
N SER A 251 -8.97 -36.71 -1.74
CA SER A 251 -8.71 -35.99 -2.99
C SER A 251 -9.07 -34.51 -2.88
N LEU A 252 -8.22 -33.68 -3.41
CA LEU A 252 -8.46 -32.26 -3.59
C LEU A 252 -9.03 -32.03 -5.00
N ILE A 253 -10.23 -31.49 -5.06
CA ILE A 253 -10.94 -31.23 -6.33
C ILE A 253 -10.85 -29.73 -6.62
N HIS A 254 -10.29 -29.37 -7.77
CA HIS A 254 -10.24 -28.01 -8.25
C HIS A 254 -11.61 -27.50 -8.68
N ARG A 255 -11.90 -26.26 -8.40
CA ARG A 255 -13.14 -25.58 -8.79
C ARG A 255 -12.80 -24.49 -9.81
N ASP A 256 -12.65 -24.87 -11.07
CA ASP A 256 -12.15 -24.02 -12.15
C ASP A 256 -12.94 -22.70 -12.30
N ALA A 257 -14.26 -22.76 -12.12
CA ALA A 257 -15.10 -21.55 -12.14
C ALA A 257 -14.77 -20.55 -11.02
N VAL A 258 -14.25 -21.01 -9.89
CA VAL A 258 -13.78 -20.12 -8.80
C VAL A 258 -12.43 -19.53 -9.15
N LEU A 259 -11.53 -20.35 -9.67
CA LEU A 259 -10.21 -19.90 -10.13
C LEU A 259 -10.31 -18.90 -11.27
N ALA A 260 -11.22 -19.10 -12.20
CA ALA A 260 -11.49 -18.15 -13.27
C ALA A 260 -11.92 -16.76 -12.73
N ARG A 261 -12.75 -16.72 -11.67
CA ARG A 261 -13.14 -15.47 -11.02
C ARG A 261 -11.93 -14.76 -10.37
N TRP A 262 -11.05 -15.51 -9.72
CA TRP A 262 -9.83 -14.96 -9.15
C TRP A 262 -8.91 -14.40 -10.24
N GLY A 263 -8.73 -15.15 -11.33
CA GLY A 263 -7.96 -14.71 -12.47
C GLY A 263 -8.51 -13.41 -13.10
N ALA A 264 -9.82 -13.34 -13.29
CA ALA A 264 -10.48 -12.15 -13.84
C ALA A 264 -10.36 -10.91 -12.95
N ALA A 265 -10.13 -11.09 -11.64
CA ALA A 265 -9.91 -9.99 -10.71
C ALA A 265 -8.45 -9.51 -10.67
N SER A 266 -7.52 -10.17 -11.34
CA SER A 266 -6.09 -9.80 -11.33
C SER A 266 -5.81 -8.54 -12.15
N PRO A 267 -4.79 -7.74 -11.77
CA PRO A 267 -4.37 -6.57 -12.53
C PRO A 267 -4.15 -6.83 -14.02
N VAL A 268 -3.47 -7.91 -14.39
CA VAL A 268 -3.22 -8.25 -15.81
C VAL A 268 -4.52 -8.50 -16.56
N ALA A 269 -5.50 -9.18 -15.96
CA ALA A 269 -6.79 -9.43 -16.59
C ALA A 269 -7.65 -8.16 -16.76
N LEU A 270 -7.44 -7.16 -15.93
CA LEU A 270 -8.14 -5.87 -16.00
C LEU A 270 -7.56 -4.93 -17.08
N LEU A 271 -6.29 -5.11 -17.50
CA LEU A 271 -5.61 -4.20 -18.42
C LEU A 271 -6.42 -3.90 -19.69
N PRO A 272 -6.90 -4.89 -20.48
CA PRO A 272 -7.53 -4.62 -21.77
C PRO A 272 -8.70 -3.64 -21.71
N THR A 273 -9.43 -3.63 -20.59
CA THR A 273 -10.63 -2.80 -20.41
C THR A 273 -10.34 -1.48 -19.67
N HIS A 274 -9.12 -1.27 -19.16
CA HIS A 274 -8.78 -0.10 -18.34
C HIS A 274 -7.58 0.70 -18.87
N LEU A 275 -7.17 0.49 -20.11
CA LEU A 275 -6.03 1.21 -20.72
C LEU A 275 -6.23 2.73 -20.71
N ALA A 276 -7.47 3.19 -20.93
CA ALA A 276 -7.81 4.62 -20.90
C ALA A 276 -7.60 5.23 -19.50
N SER A 277 -7.87 4.46 -18.44
CA SER A 277 -7.62 4.89 -17.04
C SER A 277 -6.13 5.06 -16.78
N LEU A 278 -5.32 4.10 -17.20
CA LEU A 278 -3.86 4.14 -17.01
C LEU A 278 -3.20 5.27 -17.81
N ARG A 279 -3.69 5.60 -18.99
CA ARG A 279 -3.19 6.74 -19.79
C ARG A 279 -3.46 8.11 -19.17
N GLN A 280 -4.39 8.21 -18.21
CA GLN A 280 -4.64 9.45 -17.47
C GLN A 280 -3.63 9.69 -16.35
N LEU A 281 -2.89 8.66 -15.92
CA LEU A 281 -1.86 8.82 -14.91
C LEU A 281 -0.68 9.63 -15.45
N ARG A 282 -0.12 10.48 -14.61
CA ARG A 282 1.16 11.16 -14.89
C ARG A 282 2.34 10.22 -14.79
N GLY A 283 2.17 9.12 -14.05
CA GLY A 283 3.15 8.05 -13.96
C GLY A 283 2.59 6.80 -13.29
N LEU A 284 3.06 5.68 -13.78
CA LEU A 284 2.83 4.35 -13.24
C LEU A 284 4.19 3.69 -13.03
N ALA A 285 4.43 3.16 -11.85
CA ALA A 285 5.65 2.40 -11.57
C ALA A 285 5.34 1.19 -10.69
N PHE A 286 6.19 0.18 -10.80
CA PHE A 286 6.21 -0.96 -9.89
C PHE A 286 7.59 -1.60 -9.87
N ASP A 287 7.89 -2.28 -8.77
CA ASP A 287 9.15 -3.00 -8.62
C ASP A 287 8.97 -4.29 -7.84
N TRP A 288 9.99 -5.15 -7.86
CA TRP A 288 9.96 -6.43 -7.15
C TRP A 288 11.36 -6.94 -6.82
N GLY A 289 11.47 -7.70 -5.71
CA GLY A 289 12.68 -8.42 -5.36
C GLY A 289 12.84 -9.68 -6.20
N GLU A 290 14.04 -9.91 -6.75
CA GLU A 290 14.34 -11.12 -7.52
C GLU A 290 14.36 -12.40 -6.66
N GLN A 291 14.65 -12.27 -5.36
CA GLN A 291 14.63 -13.35 -4.39
C GLN A 291 13.35 -13.36 -3.54
N ASP A 292 12.24 -12.82 -4.08
CA ASP A 292 10.96 -12.84 -3.37
C ASP A 292 10.52 -14.28 -3.09
N GLN A 293 10.26 -14.60 -1.82
CA GLN A 293 9.81 -15.93 -1.42
C GLN A 293 8.41 -16.29 -1.95
N PHE A 294 7.63 -15.28 -2.34
CA PHE A 294 6.38 -15.48 -3.08
C PHE A 294 6.70 -15.50 -4.59
N GLN A 295 6.99 -16.67 -5.10
CA GLN A 295 7.51 -16.89 -6.46
C GLN A 295 6.63 -16.32 -7.57
N HIS A 296 5.33 -16.16 -7.33
CA HIS A 296 4.43 -15.54 -8.29
C HIS A 296 4.76 -14.06 -8.52
N ILE A 297 5.36 -13.34 -7.55
CA ILE A 297 5.60 -11.90 -7.66
C ILE A 297 6.58 -11.58 -8.78
N PRO A 298 7.83 -12.07 -8.79
CA PRO A 298 8.76 -11.76 -9.87
C PRO A 298 8.26 -12.23 -11.24
N VAL A 299 7.60 -13.40 -11.30
CA VAL A 299 7.06 -13.95 -12.57
C VAL A 299 5.94 -13.06 -13.12
N THR A 300 4.97 -12.71 -12.28
CA THR A 300 3.79 -11.95 -12.74
C THR A 300 4.06 -10.47 -12.89
N CYS A 301 5.08 -9.90 -12.21
CA CYS A 301 5.53 -8.53 -12.46
C CYS A 301 6.20 -8.40 -13.85
N ARG A 302 7.05 -9.37 -14.25
CA ARG A 302 7.59 -9.38 -15.63
C ARG A 302 6.50 -9.53 -16.68
N LEU A 303 5.47 -10.33 -16.40
CA LEU A 303 4.31 -10.43 -17.29
C LEU A 303 3.57 -9.08 -17.40
N LEU A 304 3.36 -8.39 -16.28
CA LEU A 304 2.72 -7.07 -16.27
C LEU A 304 3.51 -6.05 -17.08
N ASP A 305 4.84 -6.01 -16.91
CA ASP A 305 5.76 -5.16 -17.67
C ASP A 305 5.62 -5.40 -19.19
N THR A 306 5.67 -6.68 -19.59
CA THR A 306 5.48 -7.09 -20.98
C THR A 306 4.12 -6.65 -21.54
N GLN A 307 3.04 -6.84 -20.78
CA GLN A 307 1.68 -6.50 -21.21
C GLN A 307 1.49 -4.97 -21.30
N LEU A 308 1.95 -4.20 -20.31
CA LEU A 308 1.88 -2.75 -20.36
C LEU A 308 2.65 -2.17 -21.55
N SER A 309 3.84 -2.72 -21.82
CA SER A 309 4.66 -2.37 -23.00
C SER A 309 3.93 -2.69 -24.30
N ALA A 310 3.33 -3.86 -24.41
CA ALA A 310 2.56 -4.27 -25.60
C ALA A 310 1.34 -3.38 -25.83
N TYR A 311 0.70 -2.87 -24.79
CA TYR A 311 -0.41 -1.91 -24.90
C TYR A 311 0.03 -0.44 -25.03
N GLY A 312 1.34 -0.16 -25.08
CA GLY A 312 1.87 1.20 -25.17
C GLY A 312 1.50 2.07 -23.97
N ILE A 313 1.44 1.50 -22.78
CA ILE A 313 1.22 2.24 -21.52
C ILE A 313 2.56 2.68 -20.95
N PRO A 314 2.85 3.99 -20.85
CA PRO A 314 4.06 4.47 -20.21
C PRO A 314 4.14 4.04 -18.75
N HIS A 315 5.20 3.36 -18.36
CA HIS A 315 5.43 2.91 -16.99
C HIS A 315 6.93 2.70 -16.71
N ALA A 316 7.27 2.60 -15.44
CA ALA A 316 8.58 2.18 -14.99
C ALA A 316 8.44 0.83 -14.26
N ALA A 317 9.22 -0.16 -14.68
CA ALA A 317 9.29 -1.47 -14.03
C ALA A 317 10.75 -1.77 -13.69
N GLU A 318 11.02 -2.18 -12.43
CA GLU A 318 12.39 -2.41 -11.98
C GLU A 318 12.43 -3.61 -11.03
N SER A 319 13.34 -4.56 -11.32
CA SER A 319 13.69 -5.58 -10.34
C SER A 319 14.90 -5.15 -9.51
N TYR A 320 15.03 -5.70 -8.31
CA TYR A 320 16.16 -5.43 -7.44
C TYR A 320 16.62 -6.70 -6.71
N GLU A 321 17.87 -6.72 -6.30
CA GLU A 321 18.40 -7.76 -5.44
C GLU A 321 17.80 -7.63 -4.02
N GLY A 322 16.91 -8.55 -3.68
CA GLY A 322 16.18 -8.56 -2.40
C GLY A 322 15.01 -9.52 -2.41
N ASN A 323 14.46 -9.75 -1.21
CA ASN A 323 13.25 -10.55 -1.01
C ASN A 323 12.00 -9.67 -0.86
N HIS A 324 10.89 -10.26 -0.43
CA HIS A 324 9.60 -9.57 -0.32
C HIS A 324 9.60 -8.33 0.59
N GLY A 325 10.46 -8.28 1.61
CA GLY A 325 10.38 -7.22 2.63
C GLY A 325 11.69 -6.50 2.93
N ASN A 326 12.85 -7.11 2.69
CA ASN A 326 14.12 -6.62 3.21
C ASN A 326 14.62 -5.29 2.59
N ARG A 327 14.05 -4.87 1.46
CA ARG A 327 14.39 -3.63 0.76
C ARG A 327 13.23 -2.65 0.64
N ILE A 328 12.17 -2.81 1.40
CA ILE A 328 10.99 -1.92 1.31
C ILE A 328 11.21 -0.66 2.13
N MET A 329 11.52 -0.80 3.41
CA MET A 329 11.67 0.28 4.38
C MET A 329 13.15 0.63 4.63
N GLY A 330 13.40 1.73 5.36
CA GLY A 330 14.73 2.24 5.65
C GLY A 330 15.30 3.12 4.54
N ARG A 331 16.45 3.78 4.82
CA ARG A 331 17.08 4.74 3.89
C ARG A 331 17.55 4.10 2.57
N GLU A 332 17.92 2.84 2.60
CA GLU A 332 18.31 2.06 1.42
C GLU A 332 17.10 1.35 0.78
N GLY A 333 15.92 1.51 1.35
CA GLY A 333 14.70 0.85 0.90
C GLY A 333 14.05 1.53 -0.31
N ARG A 334 13.24 0.75 -1.01
CA ARG A 334 12.54 1.17 -2.23
C ARG A 334 11.59 2.34 -1.98
N LEU A 335 10.93 2.39 -0.81
CA LEU A 335 10.08 3.50 -0.44
C LEU A 335 10.87 4.82 -0.44
N TYR A 336 12.01 4.85 0.22
CA TYR A 336 12.84 6.05 0.34
C TYR A 336 13.56 6.41 -0.97
N GLN A 337 14.17 5.41 -1.65
CA GLN A 337 15.04 5.65 -2.79
C GLN A 337 14.28 5.81 -4.12
N LYS A 338 13.06 5.27 -4.22
CA LYS A 338 12.31 5.24 -5.49
C LYS A 338 10.91 5.80 -5.38
N LEU A 339 10.06 5.29 -4.47
CA LEU A 339 8.65 5.68 -4.38
C LEU A 339 8.49 7.15 -4.01
N LEU A 340 9.15 7.65 -2.97
CA LEU A 340 9.04 9.05 -2.54
C LEU A 340 9.57 10.03 -3.61
N PRO A 341 10.76 9.85 -4.22
CA PRO A 341 11.21 10.67 -5.33
C PRO A 341 10.27 10.65 -6.55
N PHE A 342 9.69 9.49 -6.88
CA PHE A 342 8.70 9.38 -7.96
C PHE A 342 7.48 10.29 -7.70
N PHE A 343 6.91 10.26 -6.50
CA PHE A 343 5.79 11.14 -6.17
C PHE A 343 6.21 12.61 -6.08
N ASN A 344 7.44 12.91 -5.65
CA ASN A 344 7.96 14.28 -5.63
C ASN A 344 7.99 14.94 -7.02
N GLN A 345 8.28 14.15 -8.05
CA GLN A 345 8.32 14.62 -9.43
C GLN A 345 6.92 14.79 -10.04
N LEU A 346 5.98 13.91 -9.70
CA LEU A 346 4.71 13.79 -10.41
C LEU A 346 3.53 14.46 -9.73
N LEU A 347 3.56 14.60 -8.40
CA LEU A 347 2.48 15.27 -7.69
C LEU A 347 2.61 16.79 -7.82
N GLN A 348 1.44 17.44 -7.85
CA GLN A 348 1.39 18.89 -7.79
C GLN A 348 1.41 19.31 -6.32
N PHE A 349 2.40 20.10 -5.98
CA PHE A 349 2.56 20.78 -4.69
C PHE A 349 2.09 22.22 -4.81
N GLU A 350 1.88 22.88 -3.67
CA GLU A 350 1.63 24.32 -3.60
C GLU A 350 2.93 25.13 -3.78
#